data_e1cb1c6f8369469f0c53e3411620076a
#
_entry.id   e1cb1c6f8369469f0c53e3411620076a
#
_cell.length_a   1.000
_cell.length_b   1.000
_cell.length_c   1.000
_cell.angle_alpha   90.00
_cell.angle_beta   90.00
_cell.angle_gamma   90.00
#
_symmetry.space_group_name_H-M   'P 1'
#
loop_
_entity.id
_entity.type
_entity.pdbx_description
1 polymer ?
#
loop_
_entity_poly.entity_id
_entity_poly.type
_entity_poly.pdbx_seq_one_letter_code
_entity_poly.pdbx_strand_id
1 'polypeptide(L)'
;DKVQIVHTVAEMKQARDAGKFYIWIGIEGMAAIGDDVSKVDEYYNFGCRHGMLTWNEKNLLGAGAATGLTDGLTEAGKNVVKRMQQLGMLVDTSHLNEDGFWDIVDIATAPIIASHSNCRTLCDVPRNLTDAQLRAIRDLDGVVGLNSFTPFVHAMKAKQTVEQLAKHADHMINIMGIEHVGCGFDFFEFCTPDVVGTMTDDPELSVAGMKDCSEIY
;
A
#
# COMPACT_ATOMS: atom_id res chain seq x y z
N ASP A 1 -16.25 25.66 -0.08
CA ASP A 1 -15.44 24.49 0.28
C ASP A 1 -14.87 23.84 -0.98
N LYS A 2 -13.51 23.79 -1.08
CA LYS A 2 -12.81 23.26 -2.24
C LYS A 2 -12.40 21.79 -2.08
N VAL A 3 -12.58 21.23 -0.89
CA VAL A 3 -12.15 19.87 -0.52
C VAL A 3 -13.34 19.09 0.06
N GLN A 4 -13.42 17.81 -0.25
CA GLN A 4 -14.46 16.90 0.25
C GLN A 4 -13.85 15.55 0.59
N ILE A 5 -14.10 15.03 1.80
CA ILE A 5 -13.85 13.62 2.13
C ILE A 5 -14.95 12.80 1.46
N VAL A 6 -14.55 11.72 0.78
CA VAL A 6 -15.47 10.85 0.06
C VAL A 6 -15.35 9.42 0.57
N HIS A 7 -16.48 8.73 0.65
CA HIS A 7 -16.57 7.36 1.15
C HIS A 7 -17.07 6.37 0.10
N THR A 8 -17.57 6.89 -1.03
CA THR A 8 -18.09 6.09 -2.13
C THR A 8 -17.65 6.65 -3.48
N VAL A 9 -17.64 5.79 -4.51
CA VAL A 9 -17.37 6.22 -5.89
C VAL A 9 -18.40 7.25 -6.38
N ALA A 10 -19.63 7.16 -5.92
CA ALA A 10 -20.66 8.13 -6.27
C ALA A 10 -20.31 9.54 -5.72
N GLU A 11 -19.91 9.63 -4.45
CA GLU A 11 -19.46 10.88 -3.83
C GLU A 11 -18.21 11.42 -4.52
N MET A 12 -17.25 10.54 -4.87
CA MET A 12 -16.06 10.93 -5.61
C MET A 12 -16.42 11.58 -6.97
N LYS A 13 -17.33 10.95 -7.73
CA LYS A 13 -17.81 11.50 -9.01
C LYS A 13 -18.50 12.83 -8.82
N GLN A 14 -19.38 12.97 -7.82
CA GLN A 14 -20.06 14.23 -7.51
C GLN A 14 -19.05 15.34 -7.13
N ALA A 15 -18.05 15.03 -6.29
CA ALA A 15 -17.02 15.99 -5.92
C ALA A 15 -16.21 16.45 -7.13
N ARG A 16 -15.79 15.51 -7.98
CA ARG A 16 -15.08 15.81 -9.24
C ARG A 16 -15.92 16.70 -10.17
N ASP A 17 -17.18 16.35 -10.40
CA ASP A 17 -18.07 17.07 -11.31
C ASP A 17 -18.41 18.49 -10.76
N ALA A 18 -18.32 18.67 -9.44
CA ALA A 18 -18.42 19.97 -8.77
C ALA A 18 -17.09 20.76 -8.74
N GLY A 19 -16.02 20.25 -9.36
CA GLY A 19 -14.70 20.89 -9.38
C GLY A 19 -14.00 20.91 -8.01
N LYS A 20 -14.34 19.99 -7.11
CA LYS A 20 -13.74 19.87 -5.78
C LYS A 20 -12.56 18.91 -5.81
N PHE A 21 -11.56 19.20 -4.98
CA PHE A 21 -10.58 18.21 -4.57
C PHE A 21 -11.24 17.20 -3.62
N TYR A 22 -11.06 15.91 -3.84
CA TYR A 22 -11.61 14.89 -2.96
C TYR A 22 -10.52 14.08 -2.29
N ILE A 23 -10.78 13.63 -1.07
CA ILE A 23 -9.88 12.87 -0.22
C ILE A 23 -10.54 11.53 0.09
N TRP A 24 -9.80 10.45 -0.13
CA TRP A 24 -10.13 9.09 0.28
C TRP A 24 -9.22 8.69 1.44
N ILE A 25 -9.79 8.32 2.58
CA ILE A 25 -9.01 8.01 3.78
C ILE A 25 -8.63 6.53 3.79
N GLY A 26 -7.33 6.26 3.97
CA GLY A 26 -6.78 4.94 4.21
C GLY A 26 -5.94 4.88 5.48
N ILE A 27 -5.63 3.66 5.92
CA ILE A 27 -4.73 3.40 7.05
C ILE A 27 -3.54 2.60 6.56
N GLU A 28 -2.36 3.12 6.81
CA GLU A 28 -1.10 2.45 6.57
C GLU A 28 -0.57 1.84 7.86
N GLY A 29 -0.70 0.49 7.94
CA GLY A 29 -0.38 -0.26 9.15
C GLY A 29 -1.49 -0.27 10.19
N MET A 30 -2.09 -1.43 10.41
CA MET A 30 -3.21 -1.63 11.35
C MET A 30 -2.76 -2.28 12.66
N ALA A 31 -1.49 -2.12 13.06
CA ALA A 31 -0.95 -2.68 14.31
C ALA A 31 -1.77 -2.29 15.56
N ALA A 32 -2.35 -1.08 15.58
CA ALA A 32 -3.18 -0.58 16.67
C ALA A 32 -4.49 -1.36 16.89
N ILE A 33 -4.92 -2.18 15.92
CA ILE A 33 -6.07 -3.09 16.11
C ILE A 33 -5.74 -4.17 17.14
N GLY A 34 -4.47 -4.60 17.22
CA GLY A 34 -4.10 -5.81 17.94
C GLY A 34 -4.73 -7.03 17.27
N ASP A 35 -5.45 -7.85 18.04
CA ASP A 35 -6.24 -9.00 17.57
C ASP A 35 -7.76 -8.76 17.64
N ASP A 36 -8.18 -7.55 17.98
CA ASP A 36 -9.59 -7.16 18.11
C ASP A 36 -10.18 -6.74 16.76
N VAL A 37 -10.77 -7.69 16.05
CA VAL A 37 -11.39 -7.50 14.74
C VAL A 37 -12.50 -6.44 14.75
N SER A 38 -13.16 -6.19 15.90
CA SER A 38 -14.23 -5.18 15.99
C SER A 38 -13.74 -3.74 15.73
N LYS A 39 -12.45 -3.48 15.93
CA LYS A 39 -11.85 -2.16 15.64
C LYS A 39 -11.83 -1.82 14.15
N VAL A 40 -11.97 -2.80 13.27
CA VAL A 40 -12.15 -2.53 11.82
C VAL A 40 -13.42 -1.69 11.60
N ASP A 41 -14.48 -1.99 12.35
CA ASP A 41 -15.74 -1.22 12.29
C ASP A 41 -15.55 0.23 12.76
N GLU A 42 -14.69 0.45 13.77
CA GLU A 42 -14.37 1.80 14.25
C GLU A 42 -13.69 2.61 13.16
N TYR A 43 -12.68 2.03 12.48
CA TYR A 43 -12.00 2.68 11.35
C TYR A 43 -12.95 2.95 10.19
N TYR A 44 -13.79 1.99 9.84
CA TYR A 44 -14.81 2.19 8.81
C TYR A 44 -15.77 3.34 9.16
N ASN A 45 -16.25 3.37 10.42
CA ASN A 45 -17.15 4.42 10.92
C ASN A 45 -16.45 5.79 11.01
N PHE A 46 -15.13 5.83 11.25
CA PHE A 46 -14.33 7.04 11.17
C PHE A 46 -14.20 7.57 9.74
N GLY A 47 -14.44 6.75 8.74
CA GLY A 47 -14.41 7.13 7.32
C GLY A 47 -13.33 6.46 6.49
N CYS A 48 -12.53 5.56 7.07
CA CYS A 48 -11.52 4.82 6.33
C CYS A 48 -12.16 3.86 5.33
N ARG A 49 -11.59 3.76 4.14
CA ARG A 49 -12.10 2.92 3.06
C ARG A 49 -11.06 1.97 2.47
N HIS A 50 -9.82 2.08 2.88
CA HIS A 50 -8.79 1.05 2.66
C HIS A 50 -7.85 0.94 3.85
N GLY A 51 -7.13 -0.17 3.95
CA GLY A 51 -6.14 -0.37 5.01
C GLY A 51 -5.15 -1.48 4.69
N MET A 52 -3.94 -1.32 5.22
CA MET A 52 -2.85 -2.31 5.20
C MET A 52 -2.74 -2.96 6.57
N LEU A 53 -2.54 -4.27 6.60
CA LEU A 53 -2.42 -5.00 7.86
C LEU A 53 -1.11 -4.68 8.60
N THR A 54 -0.04 -4.48 7.85
CA THR A 54 1.30 -4.18 8.36
C THR A 54 1.86 -2.94 7.69
N TRP A 55 2.79 -2.27 8.36
CA TRP A 55 3.77 -1.43 7.72
C TRP A 55 5.08 -2.23 7.54
N ASN A 56 6.22 -1.79 8.07
CA ASN A 56 7.49 -2.49 7.92
C ASN A 56 7.72 -3.59 8.98
N GLU A 57 6.96 -3.57 10.07
CA GLU A 57 7.08 -4.44 11.24
C GLU A 57 6.31 -5.76 11.09
N LYS A 58 6.59 -6.71 12.01
CA LYS A 58 5.68 -7.80 12.34
C LYS A 58 4.75 -7.36 13.45
N ASN A 59 3.45 -7.58 13.27
CA ASN A 59 2.43 -7.32 14.30
C ASN A 59 1.52 -8.55 14.50
N LEU A 60 0.42 -8.39 15.24
CA LEU A 60 -0.49 -9.50 15.53
C LEU A 60 -1.34 -9.96 14.32
N LEU A 61 -1.28 -9.25 13.19
CA LEU A 61 -2.04 -9.57 11.98
C LEU A 61 -1.19 -10.31 10.93
N GLY A 62 0.11 -9.98 10.86
CA GLY A 62 1.03 -10.54 9.86
C GLY A 62 2.41 -9.91 9.97
N ALA A 63 3.23 -10.11 8.94
CA ALA A 63 4.59 -9.60 8.87
C ALA A 63 4.78 -8.70 7.64
N GLY A 64 5.42 -7.54 7.84
CA GLY A 64 5.83 -6.65 6.76
C GLY A 64 6.98 -7.22 5.94
N ALA A 65 7.07 -6.82 4.67
CA ALA A 65 8.11 -7.27 3.74
C ALA A 65 9.54 -6.94 4.20
N ALA A 66 9.71 -5.87 4.96
CA ALA A 66 11.02 -5.45 5.49
C ALA A 66 11.56 -6.37 6.59
N THR A 67 10.71 -7.20 7.22
CA THR A 67 11.14 -8.11 8.29
C THR A 67 12.00 -9.27 7.80
N GLY A 68 11.91 -9.64 6.52
CA GLY A 68 12.52 -10.83 5.96
C GLY A 68 11.89 -12.14 6.45
N LEU A 69 10.78 -12.08 7.18
CA LEU A 69 10.06 -13.26 7.66
C LEU A 69 9.20 -13.86 6.54
N THR A 70 9.00 -15.18 6.63
CA THR A 70 8.16 -15.96 5.70
C THR A 70 6.87 -16.45 6.38
N ASP A 71 6.49 -15.83 7.50
CA ASP A 71 5.21 -16.12 8.16
C ASP A 71 4.07 -15.48 7.34
N GLY A 72 3.03 -16.21 7.05
CA GLY A 72 1.80 -15.69 6.46
C GLY A 72 0.98 -14.85 7.45
N LEU A 73 -0.30 -14.65 7.13
CA LEU A 73 -1.24 -13.99 8.03
C LEU A 73 -1.52 -14.85 9.26
N THR A 74 -1.69 -14.18 10.40
CA THR A 74 -2.27 -14.84 11.58
C THR A 74 -3.78 -15.07 11.37
N GLU A 75 -4.40 -15.86 12.23
CA GLU A 75 -5.87 -16.00 12.21
C GLU A 75 -6.58 -14.65 12.46
N ALA A 76 -6.01 -13.78 13.31
CA ALA A 76 -6.52 -12.41 13.49
C ALA A 76 -6.41 -11.62 12.18
N GLY A 77 -5.28 -11.68 11.49
CA GLY A 77 -5.08 -11.04 10.19
C GLY A 77 -6.10 -11.51 9.15
N LYS A 78 -6.33 -12.82 9.03
CA LYS A 78 -7.34 -13.39 8.13
C LYS A 78 -8.76 -12.91 8.47
N ASN A 79 -9.09 -12.80 9.75
CA ASN A 79 -10.38 -12.30 10.19
C ASN A 79 -10.55 -10.80 9.90
N VAL A 80 -9.47 -10.00 10.06
CA VAL A 80 -9.45 -8.57 9.68
C VAL A 80 -9.71 -8.41 8.19
N VAL A 81 -9.03 -9.16 7.31
CA VAL A 81 -9.25 -9.14 5.86
C VAL A 81 -10.72 -9.43 5.52
N LYS A 82 -11.27 -10.51 6.08
CA LYS A 82 -12.69 -10.88 5.87
C LYS A 82 -13.62 -9.76 6.31
N ARG A 83 -13.35 -9.15 7.49
CA ARG A 83 -14.18 -8.06 8.00
C ARG A 83 -14.11 -6.80 7.13
N MET A 84 -12.91 -6.41 6.69
CA MET A 84 -12.72 -5.30 5.76
C MET A 84 -13.57 -5.50 4.50
N GLN A 85 -13.49 -6.67 3.87
CA GLN A 85 -14.24 -6.95 2.64
C GLN A 85 -15.76 -6.98 2.87
N GLN A 86 -16.23 -7.51 4.01
CA GLN A 86 -17.66 -7.44 4.39
C GLN A 86 -18.18 -6.00 4.51
N LEU A 87 -17.35 -5.08 4.96
CA LEU A 87 -17.67 -3.66 5.08
C LEU A 87 -17.50 -2.89 3.76
N GLY A 88 -16.91 -3.52 2.73
CA GLY A 88 -16.57 -2.84 1.48
C GLY A 88 -15.32 -1.96 1.59
N MET A 89 -14.43 -2.22 2.55
CA MET A 89 -13.09 -1.63 2.60
C MET A 89 -12.15 -2.39 1.67
N LEU A 90 -11.30 -1.66 0.96
CA LEU A 90 -10.23 -2.23 0.15
C LEU A 90 -9.12 -2.78 1.06
N VAL A 91 -8.71 -4.00 0.79
CA VAL A 91 -7.52 -4.60 1.40
C VAL A 91 -6.30 -4.21 0.58
N ASP A 92 -5.35 -3.54 1.21
CA ASP A 92 -4.13 -3.06 0.60
C ASP A 92 -2.96 -3.98 0.99
N THR A 93 -2.27 -4.50 0.00
CA THR A 93 -1.17 -5.46 0.15
C THR A 93 0.21 -4.81 0.14
N SER A 94 0.30 -3.48 -0.03
CA SER A 94 1.57 -2.77 0.12
C SER A 94 2.13 -3.02 1.53
N HIS A 95 3.44 -3.09 1.64
CA HIS A 95 4.19 -3.44 2.86
C HIS A 95 4.09 -4.90 3.33
N LEU A 96 3.09 -5.67 2.94
CA LEU A 96 2.93 -7.05 3.39
C LEU A 96 4.02 -7.95 2.77
N ASN A 97 4.49 -8.94 3.53
CA ASN A 97 5.40 -9.95 3.00
C ASN A 97 4.70 -10.87 1.97
N GLU A 98 5.51 -11.67 1.25
CA GLU A 98 5.00 -12.47 0.14
C GLU A 98 4.01 -13.57 0.60
N ASP A 99 4.27 -14.24 1.71
CA ASP A 99 3.36 -15.30 2.21
C ASP A 99 2.04 -14.71 2.68
N GLY A 100 2.06 -13.57 3.38
CA GLY A 100 0.85 -12.83 3.74
C GLY A 100 0.06 -12.34 2.53
N PHE A 101 0.74 -11.93 1.47
CA PHE A 101 0.10 -11.58 0.21
C PHE A 101 -0.70 -12.76 -0.37
N TRP A 102 -0.10 -13.94 -0.45
CA TRP A 102 -0.79 -15.13 -0.97
C TRP A 102 -1.93 -15.59 -0.06
N ASP A 103 -1.77 -15.49 1.26
CA ASP A 103 -2.88 -15.73 2.20
C ASP A 103 -4.08 -14.80 1.94
N ILE A 104 -3.83 -13.51 1.58
CA ILE A 104 -4.91 -12.59 1.19
C ILE A 104 -5.55 -13.05 -0.11
N VAL A 105 -4.77 -13.40 -1.12
CA VAL A 105 -5.29 -13.86 -2.42
C VAL A 105 -6.19 -15.07 -2.26
N ASP A 106 -5.79 -16.02 -1.39
CA ASP A 106 -6.54 -17.26 -1.16
C ASP A 106 -7.91 -17.03 -0.49
N ILE A 107 -8.04 -15.97 0.31
CA ILE A 107 -9.29 -15.67 1.05
C ILE A 107 -10.07 -14.50 0.48
N ALA A 108 -9.54 -13.79 -0.52
CA ALA A 108 -10.16 -12.60 -1.08
C ALA A 108 -11.49 -12.93 -1.79
N THR A 109 -12.51 -12.16 -1.47
CA THR A 109 -13.85 -12.23 -2.07
C THR A 109 -14.23 -10.97 -2.83
N ALA A 110 -13.33 -10.00 -2.86
CA ALA A 110 -13.47 -8.69 -3.50
C ALA A 110 -12.10 -8.20 -4.00
N PRO A 111 -12.04 -7.21 -4.89
CA PRO A 111 -10.78 -6.63 -5.33
C PRO A 111 -9.83 -6.25 -4.20
N ILE A 112 -8.53 -6.48 -4.41
CA ILE A 112 -7.46 -6.03 -3.53
C ILE A 112 -6.58 -5.03 -4.27
N ILE A 113 -5.82 -4.22 -3.53
CA ILE A 113 -4.91 -3.26 -4.13
C ILE A 113 -3.49 -3.43 -3.59
N ALA A 114 -2.52 -2.89 -4.32
CA ALA A 114 -1.24 -2.49 -3.76
C ALA A 114 -1.12 -0.99 -4.04
N SER A 115 -1.40 -0.16 -3.04
CA SER A 115 -1.53 1.29 -3.23
C SER A 115 -0.24 1.94 -3.70
N HIS A 116 0.94 1.39 -3.30
CA HIS A 116 2.26 1.91 -3.67
C HIS A 116 3.33 0.80 -3.70
N SER A 117 3.52 0.19 -4.88
CA SER A 117 4.51 -0.87 -5.10
C SER A 117 5.01 -0.85 -6.55
N ASN A 118 6.24 -1.34 -6.77
CA ASN A 118 6.85 -1.43 -8.09
C ASN A 118 7.06 -2.90 -8.54
N CYS A 119 7.84 -3.13 -9.60
CA CYS A 119 8.08 -4.44 -10.18
C CYS A 119 9.40 -5.05 -9.68
N ARG A 120 9.35 -6.23 -9.07
CA ARG A 120 10.53 -6.94 -8.57
C ARG A 120 11.48 -7.33 -9.70
N THR A 121 10.95 -7.64 -10.86
CA THR A 121 11.74 -7.95 -12.08
C THR A 121 12.69 -6.81 -12.49
N LEU A 122 12.34 -5.55 -12.20
CA LEU A 122 13.16 -4.38 -12.54
C LEU A 122 14.03 -3.88 -11.38
N CYS A 123 13.58 -4.10 -10.14
CA CYS A 123 14.32 -3.80 -8.93
C CYS A 123 13.97 -4.84 -7.87
N ASP A 124 14.91 -5.76 -7.61
CA ASP A 124 14.71 -6.92 -6.74
C ASP A 124 14.83 -6.51 -5.26
N VAL A 125 13.74 -5.97 -4.74
CA VAL A 125 13.56 -5.62 -3.32
C VAL A 125 12.25 -6.21 -2.80
N PRO A 126 12.15 -6.60 -1.53
CA PRO A 126 10.96 -7.27 -0.97
C PRO A 126 9.66 -6.45 -1.09
N ARG A 127 9.77 -5.12 -1.13
CA ARG A 127 8.62 -4.20 -1.27
C ARG A 127 8.03 -4.17 -2.68
N ASN A 128 8.77 -4.64 -3.68
CA ASN A 128 8.30 -4.73 -5.05
C ASN A 128 7.59 -6.06 -5.31
N LEU A 129 6.58 -6.03 -6.18
CA LEU A 129 5.75 -7.17 -6.53
C LEU A 129 6.39 -8.02 -7.62
N THR A 130 6.29 -9.33 -7.50
CA THR A 130 6.61 -10.28 -8.57
C THR A 130 5.56 -10.21 -9.68
N ASP A 131 5.90 -10.68 -10.87
CA ASP A 131 4.95 -10.78 -11.98
C ASP A 131 3.75 -11.68 -11.66
N ALA A 132 3.94 -12.69 -10.79
CA ALA A 132 2.86 -13.54 -10.31
C ALA A 132 1.87 -12.75 -9.41
N GLN A 133 2.38 -11.93 -8.50
CA GLN A 133 1.56 -11.06 -7.65
C GLN A 133 0.81 -10.01 -8.48
N LEU A 134 1.47 -9.39 -9.47
CA LEU A 134 0.82 -8.46 -10.39
C LEU A 134 -0.38 -9.11 -11.10
N ARG A 135 -0.20 -10.34 -11.63
CA ARG A 135 -1.31 -11.09 -12.24
C ARG A 135 -2.42 -11.42 -11.26
N ALA A 136 -2.09 -11.81 -10.03
CA ALA A 136 -3.08 -12.13 -9.01
C ALA A 136 -3.95 -10.90 -8.64
N ILE A 137 -3.34 -9.72 -8.51
CA ILE A 137 -4.08 -8.47 -8.28
C ILE A 137 -5.01 -8.17 -9.46
N ARG A 138 -4.51 -8.27 -10.70
CA ARG A 138 -5.34 -8.10 -11.91
C ARG A 138 -6.51 -9.08 -11.93
N ASP A 139 -6.26 -10.36 -11.66
CA ASP A 139 -7.28 -11.42 -11.74
C ASP A 139 -8.37 -11.27 -10.67
N LEU A 140 -8.07 -10.51 -9.61
CA LEU A 140 -9.02 -10.06 -8.58
C LEU A 140 -9.62 -8.67 -8.89
N ASP A 141 -9.47 -8.16 -10.12
CA ASP A 141 -9.95 -6.83 -10.56
C ASP A 141 -9.39 -5.67 -9.72
N GLY A 142 -8.16 -5.83 -9.24
CA GLY A 142 -7.47 -4.88 -8.39
C GLY A 142 -6.59 -3.90 -9.14
N VAL A 143 -5.91 -3.01 -8.40
CA VAL A 143 -5.05 -1.96 -8.96
C VAL A 143 -3.72 -1.92 -8.20
N VAL A 144 -2.64 -1.64 -8.93
CA VAL A 144 -1.32 -1.35 -8.35
C VAL A 144 -0.97 0.12 -8.60
N GLY A 145 -0.64 0.85 -7.53
CA GLY A 145 -0.11 2.21 -7.58
C GLY A 145 1.41 2.20 -7.70
N LEU A 146 1.91 2.94 -8.69
CA LEU A 146 3.35 3.11 -8.97
C LEU A 146 4.00 3.95 -7.85
N ASN A 147 5.02 3.40 -7.18
CA ASN A 147 5.70 4.05 -6.06
C ASN A 147 6.93 4.85 -6.53
N SER A 148 7.08 6.10 -6.06
CA SER A 148 8.21 6.97 -6.41
C SER A 148 9.41 6.85 -5.48
N PHE A 149 9.33 6.08 -4.39
CA PHE A 149 10.46 5.88 -3.48
C PHE A 149 11.67 5.28 -4.22
N THR A 150 12.72 6.06 -4.33
CA THR A 150 13.83 5.81 -5.26
C THR A 150 14.56 4.47 -5.07
N PRO A 151 14.72 3.92 -3.83
CA PRO A 151 15.27 2.58 -3.63
C PRO A 151 14.43 1.45 -4.25
N PHE A 152 13.12 1.66 -4.49
CA PHE A 152 12.26 0.68 -5.15
C PHE A 152 12.25 0.81 -6.67
N VAL A 153 12.79 1.92 -7.19
CA VAL A 153 12.93 2.17 -8.63
C VAL A 153 14.15 1.46 -9.21
N HIS A 154 15.29 1.54 -8.52
CA HIS A 154 16.51 0.84 -8.95
C HIS A 154 17.53 0.72 -7.80
N ALA A 155 18.28 -0.41 -7.75
CA ALA A 155 19.32 -0.63 -6.75
C ALA A 155 20.51 0.35 -6.89
N MET A 156 20.81 0.82 -8.10
CA MET A 156 21.89 1.80 -8.35
C MET A 156 21.32 3.21 -8.30
N LYS A 157 21.83 4.06 -7.37
CA LYS A 157 21.38 5.46 -7.20
C LYS A 157 21.38 6.27 -8.51
N ALA A 158 22.38 6.10 -9.37
CA ALA A 158 22.48 6.81 -10.65
C ALA A 158 21.37 6.43 -11.68
N LYS A 159 20.62 5.36 -11.40
CA LYS A 159 19.50 4.89 -12.24
C LYS A 159 18.13 5.09 -11.58
N GLN A 160 18.08 5.72 -10.43
CA GLN A 160 16.85 6.10 -9.74
C GLN A 160 16.28 7.37 -10.40
N THR A 161 15.67 7.22 -11.56
CA THR A 161 15.21 8.32 -12.43
C THR A 161 13.74 8.12 -12.83
N VAL A 162 13.11 9.19 -13.28
CA VAL A 162 11.73 9.16 -13.80
C VAL A 162 11.61 8.19 -15.00
N GLU A 163 12.64 8.12 -15.87
CA GLU A 163 12.65 7.19 -17.00
C GLU A 163 12.68 5.73 -16.53
N GLN A 164 13.37 5.44 -15.44
CA GLN A 164 13.36 4.10 -14.86
C GLN A 164 12.02 3.80 -14.18
N LEU A 165 11.43 4.79 -13.50
CA LEU A 165 10.09 4.66 -12.94
C LEU A 165 9.04 4.41 -14.03
N ALA A 166 9.14 5.10 -15.18
CA ALA A 166 8.27 4.85 -16.33
C ALA A 166 8.38 3.42 -16.86
N LYS A 167 9.55 2.77 -16.80
CA LYS A 167 9.68 1.34 -17.16
C LYS A 167 8.93 0.42 -16.21
N HIS A 168 8.82 0.75 -14.92
CA HIS A 168 7.97 0.00 -13.99
C HIS A 168 6.49 0.11 -14.40
N ALA A 169 6.04 1.31 -14.79
CA ALA A 169 4.68 1.52 -15.30
C ALA A 169 4.44 0.70 -16.59
N ASP A 170 5.34 0.77 -17.55
CA ASP A 170 5.25 -0.02 -18.81
C ASP A 170 5.20 -1.53 -18.52
N HIS A 171 6.03 -2.03 -17.59
CA HIS A 171 6.04 -3.44 -17.21
C HIS A 171 4.72 -3.86 -16.56
N MET A 172 4.18 -3.06 -15.63
CA MET A 172 2.87 -3.31 -15.04
C MET A 172 1.76 -3.33 -16.09
N ILE A 173 1.73 -2.32 -16.98
CA ILE A 173 0.73 -2.23 -18.06
C ILE A 173 0.79 -3.45 -18.97
N ASN A 174 1.98 -3.93 -19.32
CA ASN A 174 2.17 -5.12 -20.16
C ASN A 174 1.65 -6.41 -19.49
N ILE A 175 1.70 -6.49 -18.14
CA ILE A 175 1.24 -7.68 -17.39
C ILE A 175 -0.23 -7.58 -17.02
N MET A 176 -0.69 -6.40 -16.60
CA MET A 176 -1.98 -6.20 -15.95
C MET A 176 -3.02 -5.54 -16.86
N GLY A 177 -2.59 -4.74 -17.85
CA GLY A 177 -3.44 -3.78 -18.55
C GLY A 177 -3.46 -2.42 -17.85
N ILE A 178 -3.71 -1.36 -18.62
CA ILE A 178 -3.70 0.03 -18.14
C ILE A 178 -4.76 0.30 -17.05
N GLU A 179 -5.87 -0.43 -17.09
CA GLU A 179 -6.99 -0.29 -16.17
C GLU A 179 -6.63 -0.69 -14.74
N HIS A 180 -5.55 -1.46 -14.58
CA HIS A 180 -5.08 -1.98 -13.28
C HIS A 180 -3.83 -1.27 -12.75
N VAL A 181 -3.40 -0.17 -13.40
CA VAL A 181 -2.20 0.59 -13.00
C VAL A 181 -2.56 2.04 -12.68
N GLY A 182 -2.13 2.49 -11.52
CA GLY A 182 -2.37 3.85 -11.03
C GLY A 182 -1.10 4.52 -10.52
N CYS A 183 -1.23 5.75 -10.04
CA CYS A 183 -0.18 6.47 -9.35
C CYS A 183 -0.36 6.31 -7.84
N GLY A 184 0.67 5.82 -7.17
CA GLY A 184 0.73 5.66 -5.72
C GLY A 184 2.10 6.13 -5.25
N PHE A 185 2.41 7.42 -5.51
CA PHE A 185 3.78 7.95 -5.42
C PHE A 185 4.32 8.02 -4.00
N ASP A 186 3.45 7.92 -3.00
CA ASP A 186 3.87 7.88 -1.59
C ASP A 186 4.54 9.18 -1.14
N PHE A 187 3.89 10.33 -1.41
CA PHE A 187 4.43 11.65 -1.12
C PHE A 187 4.45 11.99 0.37
N PHE A 188 5.59 12.46 0.86
CA PHE A 188 5.90 12.73 2.26
C PHE A 188 6.16 14.21 2.59
N GLU A 189 5.86 15.15 1.71
CA GLU A 189 6.22 16.57 1.89
C GLU A 189 5.65 17.20 3.18
N PHE A 190 4.62 16.56 3.76
CA PHE A 190 4.08 16.99 5.05
C PHE A 190 4.95 16.59 6.24
N CYS A 191 5.90 15.67 6.08
CA CYS A 191 6.81 15.23 7.13
C CYS A 191 7.94 16.24 7.31
N THR A 192 8.04 16.83 8.50
CA THR A 192 9.17 17.68 8.86
C THR A 192 10.40 16.82 9.20
N PRO A 193 11.63 17.39 9.13
CA PRO A 193 12.83 16.67 9.54
C PRO A 193 12.75 16.06 10.95
N ASP A 194 12.06 16.73 11.88
CA ASP A 194 11.87 16.21 13.24
C ASP A 194 10.99 14.94 13.27
N VAL A 195 9.97 14.87 12.41
CA VAL A 195 9.11 13.68 12.28
C VAL A 195 9.89 12.54 11.61
N VAL A 196 10.64 12.85 10.55
CA VAL A 196 11.50 11.87 9.87
C VAL A 196 12.56 11.33 10.84
N GLY A 197 13.18 12.21 11.66
CA GLY A 197 14.14 11.81 12.68
C GLY A 197 13.58 10.79 13.68
N THR A 198 12.35 11.00 14.16
CA THR A 198 11.69 10.01 15.04
C THR A 198 11.41 8.67 14.36
N MET A 199 11.11 8.67 13.07
CA MET A 199 10.91 7.44 12.28
C MET A 199 12.24 6.69 12.05
N THR A 200 13.35 7.40 11.86
CA THR A 200 14.67 6.79 11.61
C THR A 200 15.34 6.27 12.87
N ASP A 201 15.01 6.84 14.03
CA ASP A 201 15.57 6.44 15.33
C ASP A 201 14.86 5.22 15.94
N ASP A 202 13.69 4.85 15.43
CA ASP A 202 12.97 3.65 15.86
C ASP A 202 13.41 2.44 15.03
N PRO A 203 14.11 1.45 15.64
CA PRO A 203 14.56 0.26 14.93
C PRO A 203 13.43 -0.61 14.40
N GLU A 204 12.20 -0.49 14.94
CA GLU A 204 11.03 -1.22 14.45
C GLU A 204 10.42 -0.54 13.21
N LEU A 205 10.57 0.77 13.09
CA LEU A 205 10.05 1.53 11.95
C LEU A 205 10.96 1.48 10.72
N SER A 206 12.24 1.17 10.90
CA SER A 206 13.27 0.91 9.88
C SER A 206 13.08 1.59 8.51
N VAL A 207 13.08 2.92 8.49
CA VAL A 207 13.34 3.72 7.28
C VAL A 207 14.85 3.99 7.17
N ALA A 208 15.63 2.91 7.28
CA ALA A 208 17.08 2.98 7.37
C ALA A 208 17.67 3.73 6.16
N GLY A 209 18.38 4.82 6.46
CA GLY A 209 19.07 5.65 5.48
C GLY A 209 18.33 6.87 4.97
N MET A 210 17.07 7.08 5.36
CA MET A 210 16.35 8.30 5.01
C MET A 210 16.76 9.44 5.95
N LYS A 211 17.28 10.52 5.39
CA LYS A 211 17.74 11.69 6.18
C LYS A 211 16.69 12.79 6.24
N ASP A 212 15.93 12.94 5.19
CA ASP A 212 14.84 13.90 5.06
C ASP A 212 13.93 13.52 3.88
N CYS A 213 12.83 14.25 3.72
CA CYS A 213 11.85 13.99 2.65
C CYS A 213 12.40 14.24 1.23
N SER A 214 13.49 14.97 1.08
CA SER A 214 14.10 15.24 -0.23
C SER A 214 14.81 14.03 -0.85
N GLU A 215 15.04 12.97 -0.06
CA GLU A 215 15.63 11.72 -0.54
C GLU A 215 14.59 10.77 -1.18
N ILE A 216 13.30 11.12 -1.12
CA ILE A 216 12.19 10.32 -1.64
C ILE A 216 11.87 10.67 -3.10
N TYR A 217 12.26 11.88 -3.57
CA TYR A 217 11.91 12.44 -4.89
C TYR A 217 13.13 12.69 -5.77
#